data_2189ac9477a27b6f97f691b6669df020
#
_entry.id   2189ac9477a27b6f97f691b6669df020
#
_cell.length_a   1.000
_cell.length_b   1.000
_cell.length_c   1.000
_cell.angle_alpha   90.00
_cell.angle_beta   90.00
_cell.angle_gamma   90.00
#
_symmetry.space_group_name_H-M   'P 1'
#
loop_
_entity.id
_entity.type
_entity.pdbx_description
1 polymer ?
#
loop_
_entity_poly.entity_id
_entity_poly.type
_entity_poly.pdbx_seq_one_letter_code
_entity_poly.pdbx_strand_id
1 'polypeptide(L)'
;FAFGGTALIGTAFHIVQRTCRARLFGGEPLGWFVLLGYQFFIVIAATGYLLGITQSKEYAEPEWYADLWLAVVWIAYLIAYLGTVLKREEPHIYVANWFYLAFIITVTMLHITNNLAMPVSIVGTKSYGAWSGVQDAMIQWWYGHNAVGFFLTAAFLGMMYYYIPKAANRPVYSYRLSIVHFWSLVFLYIWAGPHHLHYTSLPDWAQSLGTVFSIMLIAPSWGGMLNGLLTLRGAWDTVRESPVLKFLVVGVTAYGMSTFERPMYALKNVNAITHYTDIIIAHVHMGALAWN
;
A
#
# COMPACT_ATOMS: atom_id res chain seq x y z
N PHE A 1 7.79 5.63 5.89
CA PHE A 1 8.61 4.48 5.44
C PHE A 1 9.40 3.86 6.58
N ALA A 2 10.25 4.58 7.32
CA ALA A 2 11.12 3.99 8.32
C ALA A 2 10.35 3.25 9.42
N PHE A 3 9.44 3.91 10.11
CA PHE A 3 8.68 3.32 11.21
C PHE A 3 7.59 2.37 10.70
N GLY A 4 6.63 2.89 9.94
CA GLY A 4 5.47 2.12 9.50
C GLY A 4 5.83 0.96 8.58
N GLY A 5 6.73 1.17 7.60
CA GLY A 5 7.18 0.11 6.70
C GLY A 5 7.93 -1.01 7.40
N THR A 6 8.78 -0.69 8.36
CA THR A 6 9.48 -1.71 9.16
C THR A 6 8.50 -2.55 9.98
N ALA A 7 7.56 -1.89 10.67
CA ALA A 7 6.52 -2.57 11.44
C ALA A 7 5.63 -3.46 10.55
N LEU A 8 5.29 -2.96 9.37
CA LEU A 8 4.50 -3.68 8.37
C LEU A 8 5.20 -4.97 7.90
N ILE A 9 6.47 -4.89 7.51
CA ILE A 9 7.26 -6.06 7.06
C ILE A 9 7.37 -7.11 8.16
N GLY A 10 7.71 -6.69 9.38
CA GLY A 10 7.79 -7.59 10.53
C GLY A 10 6.45 -8.26 10.85
N THR A 11 5.37 -7.49 10.82
CA THR A 11 4.01 -8.00 11.04
C THR A 11 3.57 -8.97 9.93
N ALA A 12 3.92 -8.68 8.68
CA ALA A 12 3.62 -9.57 7.56
C ALA A 12 4.30 -10.94 7.71
N PHE A 13 5.57 -10.97 8.14
CA PHE A 13 6.28 -12.22 8.43
C PHE A 13 5.65 -13.00 9.57
N HIS A 14 5.18 -12.30 10.61
CA HIS A 14 4.43 -12.95 11.69
C HIS A 14 3.13 -13.57 11.17
N ILE A 15 2.33 -12.80 10.44
CA ILE A 15 1.00 -13.23 9.97
C ILE A 15 1.11 -14.41 9.01
N VAL A 16 2.01 -14.36 8.02
CA VAL A 16 2.14 -15.45 7.04
C VAL A 16 2.53 -16.76 7.68
N GLN A 17 3.47 -16.74 8.63
CA GLN A 17 3.87 -17.96 9.34
C GLN A 17 2.72 -18.54 10.17
N ARG A 18 1.94 -17.69 10.84
CA ARG A 18 0.80 -18.12 11.67
C ARG A 18 -0.37 -18.66 10.85
N THR A 19 -0.69 -17.99 9.74
CA THR A 19 -1.84 -18.35 8.89
C THR A 19 -1.54 -19.50 7.94
N CYS A 20 -0.27 -19.70 7.59
CA CYS A 20 0.19 -20.83 6.76
C CYS A 20 0.62 -22.06 7.59
N ARG A 21 0.78 -21.94 8.91
CA ARG A 21 1.42 -22.93 9.80
C ARG A 21 2.78 -23.39 9.27
N ALA A 22 3.52 -22.51 8.64
CA ALA A 22 4.81 -22.79 8.03
C ALA A 22 5.88 -21.84 8.55
N ARG A 23 7.12 -22.32 8.62
CA ARG A 23 8.26 -21.45 8.91
C ARG A 23 8.53 -20.54 7.71
N LEU A 24 9.10 -19.37 8.00
CA LEU A 24 9.48 -18.41 6.95
C LEU A 24 10.41 -19.09 5.94
N PHE A 25 10.09 -18.96 4.64
CA PHE A 25 10.93 -19.46 3.57
C PHE A 25 12.28 -18.73 3.56
N GLY A 26 13.38 -19.46 3.42
CA GLY A 26 14.73 -18.92 3.56
C GLY A 26 15.16 -18.68 5.02
N GLY A 27 14.27 -18.93 5.99
CA GLY A 27 14.57 -18.87 7.42
C GLY A 27 14.96 -17.47 7.92
N GLU A 28 15.64 -17.45 9.06
CA GLU A 28 16.14 -16.21 9.68
C GLU A 28 17.07 -15.40 8.76
N PRO A 29 18.03 -16.01 8.00
CA PRO A 29 18.94 -15.24 7.17
C PRO A 29 18.22 -14.38 6.13
N LEU A 30 17.20 -14.91 5.45
CA LEU A 30 16.43 -14.14 4.46
C LEU A 30 15.55 -13.09 5.15
N GLY A 31 14.97 -13.41 6.30
CA GLY A 31 14.21 -12.44 7.10
C GLY A 31 15.07 -11.26 7.56
N TRP A 32 16.25 -11.52 8.06
CA TRP A 32 17.22 -10.49 8.46
C TRP A 32 17.73 -9.69 7.26
N PHE A 33 17.98 -10.34 6.12
CA PHE A 33 18.37 -9.63 4.91
C PHE A 33 17.29 -8.61 4.47
N VAL A 34 16.03 -9.01 4.48
CA VAL A 34 14.92 -8.09 4.13
C VAL A 34 14.85 -6.93 5.12
N LEU A 35 14.90 -7.20 6.42
CA LEU A 35 14.81 -6.16 7.45
C LEU A 35 15.99 -5.19 7.36
N LEU A 36 17.22 -5.70 7.42
CA LEU A 36 18.42 -4.87 7.40
C LEU A 36 18.64 -4.19 6.04
N GLY A 37 18.28 -4.87 4.95
CA GLY A 37 18.33 -4.28 3.61
C GLY A 37 17.36 -3.12 3.46
N TYR A 38 16.16 -3.22 4.04
CA TYR A 38 15.19 -2.13 4.07
C TYR A 38 15.69 -0.96 4.93
N GLN A 39 16.29 -1.22 6.11
CA GLN A 39 16.91 -0.18 6.93
C GLN A 39 18.07 0.50 6.20
N PHE A 40 18.89 -0.26 5.50
CA PHE A 40 19.99 0.30 4.73
C PHE A 40 19.50 1.22 3.62
N PHE A 41 18.42 0.82 2.90
CA PHE A 41 17.77 1.72 1.95
C PHE A 41 17.35 3.05 2.60
N ILE A 42 16.71 3.01 3.77
CA ILE A 42 16.28 4.21 4.48
C ILE A 42 17.48 5.12 4.80
N VAL A 43 18.59 4.54 5.25
CA VAL A 43 19.81 5.30 5.58
C VAL A 43 20.42 5.96 4.34
N ILE A 44 20.56 5.23 3.23
CA ILE A 44 21.16 5.82 2.02
C ILE A 44 20.25 6.86 1.37
N ALA A 45 18.94 6.66 1.37
CA ALA A 45 17.97 7.64 0.88
C ALA A 45 18.00 8.92 1.74
N ALA A 46 17.91 8.79 3.06
CA ALA A 46 17.95 9.92 3.99
C ALA A 46 19.30 10.70 3.87
N THR A 47 20.40 9.99 3.74
CA THR A 47 21.72 10.62 3.51
C THR A 47 21.75 11.37 2.20
N GLY A 48 21.18 10.79 1.14
CA GLY A 48 21.02 11.46 -0.15
C GLY A 48 20.27 12.78 -0.03
N TYR A 49 19.13 12.79 0.66
CA TYR A 49 18.33 14.01 0.87
C TYR A 49 19.10 15.09 1.62
N LEU A 50 19.83 14.71 2.68
CA LEU A 50 20.66 15.67 3.43
C LEU A 50 21.80 16.28 2.59
N LEU A 51 22.29 15.54 1.62
CA LEU A 51 23.35 15.97 0.69
C LEU A 51 22.81 16.64 -0.58
N GLY A 52 21.50 16.77 -0.74
CA GLY A 52 20.89 17.31 -1.95
C GLY A 52 20.97 16.36 -3.16
N ILE A 53 21.21 15.07 -2.93
CA ILE A 53 21.29 14.05 -3.97
C ILE A 53 19.90 13.43 -4.12
N THR A 54 19.17 13.87 -5.14
CA THR A 54 17.79 13.45 -5.37
C THR A 54 17.42 13.56 -6.85
N GLN A 55 16.49 12.73 -7.31
CA GLN A 55 15.86 12.85 -8.62
C GLN A 55 14.76 13.93 -8.66
N SER A 56 14.34 14.46 -7.50
CA SER A 56 13.26 15.45 -7.39
C SER A 56 11.92 14.95 -7.98
N LYS A 57 11.70 13.65 -7.99
CA LYS A 57 10.48 13.01 -8.46
C LYS A 57 9.64 12.57 -7.27
N GLU A 58 8.44 13.09 -7.15
CA GLU A 58 7.53 12.84 -6.00
C GLU A 58 7.31 11.33 -5.76
N TYR A 59 7.48 10.88 -4.52
CA TYR A 59 7.51 9.49 -4.07
C TYR A 59 8.64 8.62 -4.63
N ALA A 60 9.54 9.17 -5.45
CA ALA A 60 10.65 8.48 -6.08
C ALA A 60 11.90 9.38 -6.09
N GLU A 61 12.10 10.08 -4.98
CA GLU A 61 13.19 11.04 -4.81
C GLU A 61 14.59 10.41 -4.74
N PRO A 62 14.80 9.19 -4.22
CA PRO A 62 16.13 8.57 -4.18
C PRO A 62 16.71 8.39 -5.58
N GLU A 63 18.03 8.39 -5.66
CA GLU A 63 18.77 8.14 -6.90
C GLU A 63 18.91 6.64 -7.18
N TRP A 64 19.21 6.31 -8.41
CA TRP A 64 19.23 4.97 -9.01
C TRP A 64 19.86 3.86 -8.16
N TYR A 65 20.93 4.15 -7.42
CA TYR A 65 21.62 3.14 -6.59
C TYR A 65 20.78 2.72 -5.38
N ALA A 66 20.05 3.67 -4.79
CA ALA A 66 19.12 3.38 -3.68
C ALA A 66 17.90 2.62 -4.18
N ASP A 67 17.37 3.00 -5.34
CA ASP A 67 16.23 2.34 -5.97
C ASP A 67 16.56 0.91 -6.40
N LEU A 68 17.75 0.71 -6.96
CA LEU A 68 18.23 -0.63 -7.32
C LEU A 68 18.37 -1.53 -6.09
N TRP A 69 18.90 -0.98 -5.00
CA TRP A 69 19.00 -1.72 -3.75
C TRP A 69 17.62 -2.09 -3.19
N LEU A 70 16.69 -1.14 -3.18
CA LEU A 70 15.33 -1.40 -2.71
C LEU A 70 14.61 -2.43 -3.58
N ALA A 71 14.84 -2.43 -4.90
CA ALA A 71 14.30 -3.46 -5.80
C ALA A 71 14.78 -4.88 -5.40
N VAL A 72 16.06 -5.02 -5.06
CA VAL A 72 16.61 -6.30 -4.55
C VAL A 72 15.93 -6.71 -3.24
N VAL A 73 15.71 -5.78 -2.34
CA VAL A 73 15.02 -6.04 -1.06
C VAL A 73 13.56 -6.45 -1.29
N TRP A 74 12.84 -5.78 -2.20
CA TRP A 74 11.45 -6.15 -2.56
C TRP A 74 11.36 -7.53 -3.17
N ILE A 75 12.29 -7.90 -4.05
CA ILE A 75 12.36 -9.25 -4.63
C ILE A 75 12.65 -10.30 -3.55
N ALA A 76 13.59 -10.03 -2.65
CA ALA A 76 13.88 -10.91 -1.54
C ALA A 76 12.67 -11.10 -0.60
N TYR A 77 11.94 -10.01 -0.32
CA TYR A 77 10.71 -10.05 0.46
C TYR A 77 9.61 -10.86 -0.25
N LEU A 78 9.43 -10.68 -1.56
CA LEU A 78 8.50 -11.47 -2.37
C LEU A 78 8.84 -12.97 -2.31
N ILE A 79 10.11 -13.33 -2.45
CA ILE A 79 10.58 -14.73 -2.38
C ILE A 79 10.28 -15.31 -0.98
N ALA A 80 10.61 -14.57 0.09
CA ALA A 80 10.36 -15.02 1.46
C ALA A 80 8.86 -15.25 1.72
N TYR A 81 8.03 -14.30 1.34
CA TYR A 81 6.59 -14.35 1.58
C TYR A 81 5.89 -15.41 0.72
N LEU A 82 6.08 -15.37 -0.60
CA LEU A 82 5.48 -16.30 -1.54
C LEU A 82 5.96 -17.74 -1.27
N GLY A 83 7.27 -17.92 -1.02
CA GLY A 83 7.83 -19.22 -0.66
C GLY A 83 7.19 -19.80 0.61
N THR A 84 6.89 -18.96 1.60
CA THR A 84 6.17 -19.38 2.83
C THR A 84 4.73 -19.79 2.50
N VAL A 85 4.02 -19.02 1.68
CA VAL A 85 2.65 -19.36 1.26
C VAL A 85 2.62 -20.66 0.45
N LEU A 86 3.61 -20.90 -0.41
CA LEU A 86 3.70 -22.13 -1.20
C LEU A 86 4.01 -23.36 -0.33
N LYS A 87 4.72 -23.19 0.78
CA LYS A 87 5.01 -24.25 1.76
C LYS A 87 3.97 -24.39 2.87
N ARG A 88 2.82 -23.76 2.75
CA ARG A 88 1.78 -23.80 3.76
C ARG A 88 1.29 -25.22 4.04
N GLU A 89 1.02 -25.50 5.30
CA GLU A 89 0.36 -26.73 5.75
C GLU A 89 -1.18 -26.58 5.76
N GLU A 90 -1.68 -25.34 5.78
CA GLU A 90 -3.12 -25.05 5.68
C GLU A 90 -3.61 -25.24 4.23
N PRO A 91 -4.74 -25.91 4.00
CA PRO A 91 -5.26 -26.16 2.65
C PRO A 91 -5.66 -24.88 1.91
N HIS A 92 -6.12 -23.86 2.65
CA HIS A 92 -6.58 -22.58 2.08
C HIS A 92 -5.66 -21.43 2.41
N ILE A 93 -5.53 -20.50 1.46
CA ILE A 93 -4.83 -19.24 1.69
C ILE A 93 -5.82 -18.28 2.36
N TYR A 94 -5.53 -17.87 3.58
CA TYR A 94 -6.37 -16.94 4.32
C TYR A 94 -6.36 -15.55 3.68
N VAL A 95 -7.47 -14.82 3.75
CA VAL A 95 -7.66 -13.51 3.09
C VAL A 95 -6.57 -12.48 3.41
N ALA A 96 -6.04 -12.47 4.62
CA ALA A 96 -4.93 -11.58 4.97
C ALA A 96 -3.71 -11.77 4.05
N ASN A 97 -3.41 -13.03 3.70
CA ASN A 97 -2.29 -13.35 2.80
C ASN A 97 -2.56 -12.91 1.36
N TRP A 98 -3.81 -12.84 0.91
CA TRP A 98 -4.13 -12.29 -0.42
C TRP A 98 -3.76 -10.82 -0.48
N PHE A 99 -4.13 -10.04 0.53
CA PHE A 99 -3.79 -8.62 0.60
C PHE A 99 -2.28 -8.37 0.66
N TYR A 100 -1.54 -9.17 1.43
CA TYR A 100 -0.09 -9.07 1.48
C TYR A 100 0.57 -9.47 0.16
N LEU A 101 0.12 -10.53 -0.49
CA LEU A 101 0.64 -10.93 -1.81
C LEU A 101 0.36 -9.84 -2.86
N ALA A 102 -0.85 -9.28 -2.88
CA ALA A 102 -1.17 -8.17 -3.75
C ALA A 102 -0.25 -6.97 -3.48
N PHE A 103 -0.04 -6.62 -2.22
CA PHE A 103 0.91 -5.57 -1.82
C PHE A 103 2.32 -5.85 -2.37
N ILE A 104 2.90 -6.99 -2.02
CA ILE A 104 4.31 -7.29 -2.32
C ILE A 104 4.55 -7.36 -3.84
N ILE A 105 3.68 -8.03 -4.58
CA ILE A 105 3.78 -8.16 -6.04
C ILE A 105 3.66 -6.77 -6.69
N THR A 106 2.62 -6.04 -6.33
CA THR A 106 2.33 -4.74 -6.96
C THR A 106 3.42 -3.73 -6.66
N VAL A 107 3.83 -3.59 -5.40
CA VAL A 107 4.86 -2.60 -5.03
C VAL A 107 6.21 -2.92 -5.66
N THR A 108 6.58 -4.19 -5.78
CA THR A 108 7.80 -4.58 -6.49
C THR A 108 7.76 -4.14 -7.95
N MET A 109 6.65 -4.39 -8.65
CA MET A 109 6.48 -3.97 -10.05
C MET A 109 6.45 -2.46 -10.20
N LEU A 110 5.69 -1.77 -9.35
CA LEU A 110 5.57 -0.31 -9.35
C LEU A 110 6.92 0.38 -9.16
N HIS A 111 7.67 -0.07 -8.15
CA HIS A 111 8.96 0.51 -7.81
C HIS A 111 9.95 0.35 -8.97
N ILE A 112 10.09 -0.86 -9.52
CA ILE A 112 11.00 -1.12 -10.64
C ILE A 112 10.61 -0.27 -11.86
N THR A 113 9.32 -0.21 -12.21
CA THR A 113 8.87 0.51 -13.41
C THR A 113 9.04 2.02 -13.27
N ASN A 114 8.61 2.58 -12.13
CA ASN A 114 8.64 4.03 -11.94
C ASN A 114 10.06 4.59 -11.80
N ASN A 115 10.94 3.83 -11.12
CA ASN A 115 12.29 4.29 -10.80
C ASN A 115 13.34 3.84 -11.82
N LEU A 116 12.87 3.34 -12.97
CA LEU A 116 13.78 2.98 -14.06
C LEU A 116 14.53 4.20 -14.52
N ALA A 117 15.87 4.18 -14.37
CA ALA A 117 16.75 5.30 -14.67
C ALA A 117 18.04 4.84 -15.30
N MET A 118 18.65 5.73 -16.08
CA MET A 118 19.96 5.53 -16.69
C MET A 118 21.00 6.33 -15.91
N PRO A 119 21.94 5.68 -15.20
CA PRO A 119 23.03 6.36 -14.53
C PRO A 119 23.91 7.12 -15.53
N VAL A 120 24.32 8.34 -15.17
CA VAL A 120 25.31 9.09 -15.96
C VAL A 120 26.67 8.40 -15.89
N SER A 121 26.97 7.80 -14.74
CA SER A 121 28.19 7.03 -14.49
C SER A 121 27.92 6.01 -13.39
N ILE A 122 28.51 4.83 -13.47
CA ILE A 122 28.39 3.77 -12.46
C ILE A 122 29.09 4.12 -11.14
N VAL A 123 29.95 5.13 -11.12
CA VAL A 123 30.63 5.64 -9.92
C VAL A 123 30.06 6.97 -9.45
N GLY A 124 29.09 7.53 -10.19
CA GLY A 124 28.42 8.79 -9.86
C GLY A 124 27.03 8.55 -9.26
N THR A 125 26.52 9.56 -8.58
CA THR A 125 25.19 9.48 -7.96
C THR A 125 24.06 9.84 -8.91
N LYS A 126 24.33 10.63 -9.95
CA LYS A 126 23.31 11.20 -10.84
C LYS A 126 22.82 10.20 -11.89
N SER A 127 21.51 10.22 -12.12
CA SER A 127 20.84 9.48 -13.19
C SER A 127 19.77 10.33 -13.89
N TYR A 128 19.28 9.83 -15.02
CA TYR A 128 18.13 10.35 -15.74
C TYR A 128 17.01 9.28 -15.78
N GLY A 129 15.79 9.69 -15.47
CA GLY A 129 14.62 8.80 -15.57
C GLY A 129 14.39 8.30 -17.01
N ALA A 130 13.92 7.06 -17.13
CA ALA A 130 13.60 6.46 -18.43
C ALA A 130 12.35 7.07 -19.08
N TRP A 131 11.51 7.71 -18.31
CA TRP A 131 10.26 8.30 -18.73
C TRP A 131 10.36 9.83 -18.81
N SER A 132 9.57 10.44 -19.70
CA SER A 132 9.60 11.90 -19.87
C SER A 132 8.22 12.49 -20.16
N GLY A 133 8.04 13.77 -19.87
CA GLY A 133 6.82 14.52 -20.13
C GLY A 133 5.56 13.92 -19.50
N VAL A 134 4.48 13.89 -20.25
CA VAL A 134 3.18 13.34 -19.80
C VAL A 134 3.28 11.86 -19.46
N GLN A 135 4.13 11.11 -20.15
CA GLN A 135 4.33 9.69 -19.87
C GLN A 135 5.00 9.49 -18.49
N ASP A 136 5.97 10.33 -18.14
CA ASP A 136 6.59 10.30 -16.82
C ASP A 136 5.57 10.64 -15.73
N ALA A 137 4.76 11.67 -15.91
CA ALA A 137 3.69 12.03 -14.99
C ALA A 137 2.67 10.88 -14.79
N MET A 138 2.31 10.20 -15.88
CA MET A 138 1.37 9.08 -15.84
C MET A 138 1.97 7.87 -15.10
N ILE A 139 3.22 7.51 -15.38
CA ILE A 139 3.93 6.41 -14.71
C ILE A 139 4.15 6.75 -13.23
N GLN A 140 4.53 7.98 -12.93
CA GLN A 140 4.74 8.44 -11.55
C GLN A 140 3.44 8.36 -10.74
N TRP A 141 2.29 8.74 -11.29
CA TRP A 141 1.03 8.65 -10.56
C TRP A 141 0.36 7.27 -10.65
N TRP A 142 0.68 6.45 -11.64
CA TRP A 142 0.42 5.01 -11.53
C TRP A 142 1.18 4.40 -10.34
N TYR A 143 2.44 4.76 -10.16
CA TYR A 143 3.22 4.38 -8.99
C TYR A 143 2.70 5.01 -7.70
N GLY A 144 2.60 6.33 -7.60
CA GLY A 144 2.25 7.04 -6.37
C GLY A 144 0.86 6.66 -5.84
N HIS A 145 -0.15 6.62 -6.71
CA HIS A 145 -1.50 6.19 -6.35
C HIS A 145 -1.53 4.74 -5.86
N ASN A 146 -0.87 3.84 -6.57
CA ASN A 146 -0.87 2.43 -6.22
C ASN A 146 0.09 2.10 -5.06
N ALA A 147 1.11 2.90 -4.79
CA ALA A 147 1.88 2.79 -3.56
C ALA A 147 0.99 3.03 -2.33
N VAL A 148 0.15 4.06 -2.36
CA VAL A 148 -0.85 4.28 -1.30
C VAL A 148 -1.86 3.13 -1.25
N GLY A 149 -2.32 2.64 -2.40
CA GLY A 149 -3.31 1.56 -2.48
C GLY A 149 -2.79 0.19 -2.04
N PHE A 150 -1.55 -0.13 -2.31
CA PHE A 150 -1.01 -1.45 -2.03
C PHE A 150 -0.02 -1.48 -0.87
N PHE A 151 0.94 -0.58 -0.79
CA PHE A 151 1.86 -0.54 0.35
C PHE A 151 1.14 -0.11 1.64
N LEU A 152 0.34 0.93 1.58
CA LEU A 152 -0.42 1.39 2.74
C LEU A 152 -1.75 0.62 2.87
N THR A 153 -2.68 0.77 1.95
CA THR A 153 -4.05 0.26 2.15
C THR A 153 -4.10 -1.27 2.14
N ALA A 154 -3.61 -1.96 1.12
CA ALA A 154 -3.75 -3.42 1.05
C ALA A 154 -2.99 -4.14 2.17
N ALA A 155 -1.79 -3.69 2.51
CA ALA A 155 -1.02 -4.31 3.57
C ALA A 155 -1.68 -4.14 4.95
N PHE A 156 -2.23 -2.95 5.26
CA PHE A 156 -2.96 -2.73 6.51
C PHE A 156 -4.33 -3.44 6.52
N LEU A 157 -4.97 -3.64 5.37
CA LEU A 157 -6.13 -4.54 5.27
C LEU A 157 -5.75 -5.98 5.60
N GLY A 158 -4.58 -6.45 5.22
CA GLY A 158 -4.04 -7.73 5.67
C GLY A 158 -3.95 -7.83 7.20
N MET A 159 -3.47 -6.77 7.87
CA MET A 159 -3.47 -6.67 9.33
C MET A 159 -4.88 -6.67 9.89
N MET A 160 -5.79 -5.89 9.33
CA MET A 160 -7.19 -5.81 9.76
C MET A 160 -7.85 -7.20 9.76
N TYR A 161 -7.74 -7.93 8.65
CA TYR A 161 -8.32 -9.27 8.52
C TYR A 161 -7.70 -10.30 9.46
N TYR A 162 -6.49 -10.07 9.96
CA TYR A 162 -5.86 -10.94 10.94
C TYR A 162 -6.19 -10.51 12.38
N TYR A 163 -5.97 -9.24 12.72
CA TYR A 163 -6.02 -8.78 14.10
C TYR A 163 -7.43 -8.53 14.64
N ILE A 164 -8.38 -8.02 13.83
CA ILE A 164 -9.77 -7.80 14.31
C ILE A 164 -10.40 -9.12 14.74
N PRO A 165 -10.46 -10.16 13.91
CA PRO A 165 -11.03 -11.45 14.30
C PRO A 165 -10.32 -12.07 15.50
N LYS A 166 -8.99 -11.99 15.52
CA LYS A 166 -8.17 -12.57 16.58
C LYS A 166 -8.36 -11.86 17.91
N ALA A 167 -8.30 -10.53 17.94
CA ALA A 167 -8.43 -9.75 19.17
C ALA A 167 -9.87 -9.77 19.72
N ALA A 168 -10.87 -9.86 18.85
CA ALA A 168 -12.27 -9.99 19.23
C ALA A 168 -12.69 -11.43 19.56
N ASN A 169 -11.80 -12.42 19.31
CA ASN A 169 -12.09 -13.86 19.40
C ASN A 169 -13.35 -14.25 18.61
N ARG A 170 -13.46 -13.76 17.37
CA ARG A 170 -14.59 -13.98 16.49
C ARG A 170 -14.16 -14.27 15.07
N PRO A 171 -14.89 -15.07 14.27
CA PRO A 171 -14.63 -15.21 12.86
C PRO A 171 -14.94 -13.88 12.12
N VAL A 172 -14.34 -13.69 10.95
CA VAL A 172 -14.71 -12.61 10.03
C VAL A 172 -16.21 -12.68 9.75
N TYR A 173 -16.90 -11.56 9.82
CA TYR A 173 -18.36 -11.48 9.64
C TYR A 173 -18.84 -12.15 8.35
N SER A 174 -18.18 -11.86 7.24
CA SER A 174 -18.52 -12.48 5.95
C SER A 174 -17.26 -12.75 5.13
N TYR A 175 -16.90 -14.02 4.97
CA TYR A 175 -15.79 -14.43 4.11
C TYR A 175 -16.09 -14.17 2.64
N ARG A 176 -17.34 -14.29 2.20
CA ARG A 176 -17.76 -13.93 0.84
C ARG A 176 -17.56 -12.45 0.56
N LEU A 177 -17.90 -11.59 1.52
CA LEU A 177 -17.65 -10.16 1.41
C LEU A 177 -16.15 -9.85 1.35
N SER A 178 -15.31 -10.63 2.03
CA SER A 178 -13.84 -10.51 1.93
C SER A 178 -13.33 -10.81 0.52
N ILE A 179 -13.91 -11.80 -0.17
CA ILE A 179 -13.58 -12.13 -1.56
C ILE A 179 -13.96 -10.98 -2.48
N VAL A 180 -15.18 -10.48 -2.35
CA VAL A 180 -15.64 -9.34 -3.16
C VAL A 180 -14.78 -8.11 -2.91
N HIS A 181 -14.52 -7.79 -1.63
CA HIS A 181 -13.65 -6.67 -1.23
C HIS A 181 -12.28 -6.79 -1.89
N PHE A 182 -11.61 -7.93 -1.74
CA PHE A 182 -10.25 -8.12 -2.27
C PHE A 182 -10.20 -7.94 -3.79
N TRP A 183 -10.98 -8.73 -4.54
CA TRP A 183 -10.88 -8.73 -5.99
C TRP A 183 -11.33 -7.43 -6.63
N SER A 184 -12.42 -6.83 -6.14
CA SER A 184 -12.86 -5.54 -6.67
C SER A 184 -11.92 -4.41 -6.29
N LEU A 185 -11.36 -4.41 -5.06
CA LEU A 185 -10.40 -3.40 -4.66
C LEU A 185 -9.15 -3.45 -5.55
N VAL A 186 -8.51 -4.61 -5.65
CA VAL A 186 -7.27 -4.79 -6.43
C VAL A 186 -7.48 -4.40 -7.89
N PHE A 187 -8.55 -4.88 -8.50
CA PHE A 187 -8.84 -4.58 -9.90
C PHE A 187 -9.13 -3.10 -10.16
N LEU A 188 -9.94 -2.47 -9.32
CA LEU A 188 -10.34 -1.07 -9.53
C LEU A 188 -9.24 -0.08 -9.15
N TYR A 189 -8.49 -0.37 -8.09
CA TYR A 189 -7.50 0.57 -7.54
C TYR A 189 -6.39 0.88 -8.54
N ILE A 190 -5.92 -0.14 -9.26
CA ILE A 190 -4.77 -0.01 -10.16
C ILE A 190 -4.99 0.99 -11.30
N TRP A 191 -6.24 1.28 -11.67
CA TRP A 191 -6.61 2.17 -12.77
C TRP A 191 -6.98 3.58 -12.33
N ALA A 192 -7.12 3.84 -11.05
CA ALA A 192 -7.59 5.13 -10.56
C ALA A 192 -6.53 6.24 -10.56
N GLY A 193 -5.24 5.90 -10.75
CA GLY A 193 -4.11 6.84 -10.71
C GLY A 193 -4.26 8.14 -11.51
N PRO A 194 -4.83 8.14 -12.72
CA PRO A 194 -4.98 9.35 -13.52
C PRO A 194 -5.80 10.46 -12.88
N HIS A 195 -6.58 10.20 -11.82
CA HIS A 195 -7.29 11.25 -11.09
C HIS A 195 -6.36 12.25 -10.37
N HIS A 196 -5.07 11.94 -10.21
CA HIS A 196 -4.07 12.89 -9.73
C HIS A 196 -3.64 13.90 -10.79
N LEU A 197 -3.99 13.67 -12.06
CA LEU A 197 -3.53 14.43 -13.21
C LEU A 197 -4.68 15.22 -13.89
N HIS A 198 -5.73 15.58 -13.14
CA HIS A 198 -6.77 16.46 -13.63
C HIS A 198 -6.18 17.84 -13.96
N TYR A 199 -6.68 18.44 -15.05
CA TYR A 199 -6.24 19.74 -15.56
C TYR A 199 -4.76 19.81 -15.99
N THR A 200 -4.15 18.66 -16.24
CA THR A 200 -2.81 18.56 -16.83
C THR A 200 -2.92 18.26 -18.34
N SER A 201 -1.77 18.13 -19.01
CA SER A 201 -1.68 17.72 -20.42
C SER A 201 -1.98 16.22 -20.66
N LEU A 202 -2.32 15.44 -19.63
CA LEU A 202 -2.80 14.06 -19.83
C LEU A 202 -4.10 14.08 -20.65
N PRO A 203 -4.27 13.19 -21.64
CA PRO A 203 -5.51 13.13 -22.42
C PRO A 203 -6.76 13.03 -21.55
N ASP A 204 -7.82 13.76 -21.90
CA ASP A 204 -9.03 13.89 -21.08
C ASP A 204 -9.72 12.56 -20.80
N TRP A 205 -9.71 11.64 -21.77
CA TRP A 205 -10.27 10.31 -21.57
C TRP A 205 -9.57 9.53 -20.45
N ALA A 206 -8.25 9.69 -20.30
CA ALA A 206 -7.47 9.04 -19.24
C ALA A 206 -7.78 9.65 -17.88
N GLN A 207 -7.90 10.99 -17.80
CA GLN A 207 -8.35 11.68 -16.59
C GLN A 207 -9.75 11.22 -16.16
N SER A 208 -10.68 11.13 -17.12
CA SER A 208 -12.05 10.66 -16.88
C SER A 208 -12.09 9.19 -16.44
N LEU A 209 -11.24 8.34 -17.00
CA LEU A 209 -11.08 6.96 -16.58
C LEU A 209 -10.68 6.90 -15.09
N GLY A 210 -9.70 7.70 -14.68
CA GLY A 210 -9.29 7.80 -13.27
C GLY A 210 -10.45 8.19 -12.35
N THR A 211 -11.32 9.13 -12.79
CA THR A 211 -12.53 9.51 -12.04
C THR A 211 -13.49 8.33 -11.88
N VAL A 212 -13.80 7.63 -12.98
CA VAL A 212 -14.75 6.49 -12.96
C VAL A 212 -14.28 5.40 -12.03
N PHE A 213 -13.03 4.96 -12.14
CA PHE A 213 -12.48 3.94 -11.26
C PHE A 213 -12.41 4.40 -9.79
N SER A 214 -12.17 5.68 -9.55
CA SER A 214 -12.20 6.24 -8.18
C SER A 214 -13.59 6.15 -7.56
N ILE A 215 -14.64 6.47 -8.31
CA ILE A 215 -16.03 6.35 -7.83
C ILE A 215 -16.38 4.89 -7.55
N MET A 216 -15.97 3.97 -8.41
CA MET A 216 -16.23 2.55 -8.23
C MET A 216 -15.57 1.97 -6.97
N LEU A 217 -14.47 2.57 -6.50
CA LEU A 217 -13.76 2.14 -5.28
C LEU A 217 -14.57 2.33 -3.98
N ILE A 218 -15.63 3.14 -3.98
CA ILE A 218 -16.50 3.27 -2.82
C ILE A 218 -17.07 1.90 -2.40
N ALA A 219 -17.53 1.12 -3.35
CA ALA A 219 -18.19 -0.16 -3.08
C ALA A 219 -17.28 -1.18 -2.36
N PRO A 220 -16.07 -1.54 -2.87
CA PRO A 220 -15.19 -2.47 -2.18
C PRO A 220 -14.72 -1.93 -0.83
N SER A 221 -14.36 -0.67 -0.73
CA SER A 221 -13.80 -0.11 0.50
C SER A 221 -14.82 -0.05 1.63
N TRP A 222 -16.06 0.35 1.33
CA TRP A 222 -17.13 0.31 2.31
C TRP A 222 -17.51 -1.14 2.66
N GLY A 223 -17.45 -2.06 1.69
CA GLY A 223 -17.59 -3.49 1.95
C GLY A 223 -16.56 -3.99 2.95
N GLY A 224 -15.30 -3.57 2.81
CA GLY A 224 -14.22 -3.89 3.75
C GLY A 224 -14.42 -3.27 5.13
N MET A 225 -14.76 -1.98 5.19
CA MET A 225 -15.08 -1.29 6.45
C MET A 225 -16.22 -1.98 7.19
N LEU A 226 -17.33 -2.23 6.50
CA LEU A 226 -18.49 -2.90 7.09
C LEU A 226 -18.13 -4.31 7.57
N ASN A 227 -17.36 -5.07 6.80
CA ASN A 227 -16.93 -6.40 7.19
C ASN A 227 -16.08 -6.39 8.47
N GLY A 228 -15.17 -5.43 8.59
CA GLY A 228 -14.37 -5.23 9.80
C GLY A 228 -15.21 -4.86 11.01
N LEU A 229 -16.07 -3.85 10.89
CA LEU A 229 -16.92 -3.37 11.98
C LEU A 229 -17.97 -4.42 12.40
N LEU A 230 -18.60 -5.10 11.44
CA LEU A 230 -19.60 -6.15 11.74
C LEU A 230 -18.96 -7.41 12.36
N THR A 231 -17.68 -7.65 12.15
CA THR A 231 -16.93 -8.68 12.88
C THR A 231 -16.96 -8.42 14.40
N LEU A 232 -17.06 -7.16 14.81
CA LEU A 232 -17.14 -6.75 16.22
C LEU A 232 -18.56 -6.78 16.79
N ARG A 233 -19.59 -7.14 15.98
CA ARG A 233 -20.97 -7.20 16.43
C ARG A 233 -21.11 -8.17 17.62
N GLY A 234 -21.58 -7.65 18.76
CA GLY A 234 -21.70 -8.40 20.02
C GLY A 234 -20.39 -8.62 20.78
N ALA A 235 -19.31 -7.89 20.43
CA ALA A 235 -18.05 -7.88 21.16
C ALA A 235 -17.68 -6.47 21.67
N TRP A 236 -18.65 -5.58 21.82
CA TRP A 236 -18.41 -4.19 22.18
C TRP A 236 -17.80 -4.02 23.59
N ASP A 237 -18.06 -4.94 24.51
CA ASP A 237 -17.40 -4.94 25.82
C ASP A 237 -15.91 -5.23 25.68
N THR A 238 -15.56 -6.21 24.86
CA THR A 238 -14.13 -6.47 24.52
C THR A 238 -13.47 -5.27 23.86
N VAL A 239 -14.19 -4.54 22.99
CA VAL A 239 -13.67 -3.29 22.38
C VAL A 239 -13.42 -2.22 23.42
N ARG A 240 -14.31 -2.08 24.43
CA ARG A 240 -14.14 -1.11 25.51
C ARG A 240 -12.90 -1.36 26.37
N GLU A 241 -12.53 -2.63 26.54
CA GLU A 241 -11.40 -3.03 27.36
C GLU A 241 -10.07 -3.07 26.57
N SER A 242 -10.12 -3.48 25.29
CA SER A 242 -8.94 -3.68 24.46
C SER A 242 -8.48 -2.38 23.78
N PRO A 243 -7.30 -1.84 24.10
CA PRO A 243 -6.74 -0.70 23.38
C PRO A 243 -6.48 -1.02 21.90
N VAL A 244 -6.05 -2.24 21.58
CA VAL A 244 -5.82 -2.69 20.21
C VAL A 244 -7.09 -2.60 19.36
N LEU A 245 -8.21 -3.09 19.88
CA LEU A 245 -9.49 -3.02 19.16
C LEU A 245 -10.00 -1.59 19.02
N LYS A 246 -9.73 -0.71 19.98
CA LYS A 246 -10.08 0.73 19.86
C LYS A 246 -9.36 1.37 18.68
N PHE A 247 -8.04 1.15 18.55
CA PHE A 247 -7.27 1.63 17.40
C PHE A 247 -7.80 1.04 16.09
N LEU A 248 -8.05 -0.28 16.05
CA LEU A 248 -8.56 -0.94 14.85
C LEU A 248 -9.95 -0.44 14.43
N VAL A 249 -10.84 -0.12 15.37
CA VAL A 249 -12.15 0.49 15.06
C VAL A 249 -11.99 1.87 14.43
N VAL A 250 -11.14 2.71 15.02
CA VAL A 250 -10.86 4.04 14.47
C VAL A 250 -10.24 3.92 13.08
N GLY A 251 -9.22 3.07 12.94
CA GLY A 251 -8.54 2.85 11.66
C GLY A 251 -9.49 2.39 10.56
N VAL A 252 -10.29 1.34 10.81
CA VAL A 252 -11.24 0.82 9.81
C VAL A 252 -12.33 1.84 9.46
N THR A 253 -12.76 2.66 10.43
CA THR A 253 -13.70 3.76 10.15
C THR A 253 -13.04 4.83 9.28
N ALA A 254 -11.80 5.23 9.61
CA ALA A 254 -11.02 6.18 8.81
C ALA A 254 -10.77 5.67 7.39
N TYR A 255 -10.54 4.35 7.21
CA TYR A 255 -10.45 3.72 5.89
C TYR A 255 -11.71 3.96 5.05
N GLY A 256 -12.88 3.73 5.62
CA GLY A 256 -14.15 3.97 4.92
C GLY A 256 -14.38 5.45 4.63
N MET A 257 -14.02 6.33 5.56
CA MET A 257 -14.16 7.79 5.39
C MET A 257 -13.24 8.32 4.31
N SER A 258 -11.94 7.99 4.34
CA SER A 258 -10.97 8.42 3.33
C SER A 258 -11.34 7.93 1.94
N THR A 259 -11.91 6.72 1.84
CA THR A 259 -12.36 6.17 0.54
C THR A 259 -13.66 6.79 0.05
N PHE A 260 -14.43 7.45 0.89
CA PHE A 260 -15.54 8.30 0.45
C PHE A 260 -15.05 9.66 -0.06
N GLU A 261 -14.13 10.28 0.65
CA GLU A 261 -13.54 11.56 0.30
C GLU A 261 -12.83 11.52 -1.07
N ARG A 262 -12.02 10.48 -1.31
CA ARG A 262 -11.22 10.36 -2.52
C ARG A 262 -12.03 10.38 -3.82
N PRO A 263 -13.10 9.57 -3.99
CA PRO A 263 -13.98 9.66 -5.14
C PRO A 263 -14.63 11.04 -5.33
N MET A 264 -14.95 11.71 -4.23
CA MET A 264 -15.51 13.06 -4.29
C MET A 264 -14.48 14.04 -4.89
N TYR A 265 -13.22 13.99 -4.45
CA TYR A 265 -12.15 14.84 -4.98
C TYR A 265 -11.69 14.42 -6.39
N ALA A 266 -12.01 13.21 -6.83
CA ALA A 266 -11.77 12.77 -8.21
C ALA A 266 -12.80 13.30 -9.21
N LEU A 267 -13.92 13.87 -8.76
CA LEU A 267 -14.85 14.59 -9.64
C LEU A 267 -14.19 15.89 -10.11
N LYS A 268 -14.09 16.11 -11.42
CA LYS A 268 -13.39 17.28 -11.98
C LYS A 268 -13.85 18.60 -11.36
N ASN A 269 -15.15 18.83 -11.26
CA ASN A 269 -15.69 20.08 -10.69
C ASN A 269 -15.31 20.29 -9.22
N VAL A 270 -15.26 19.22 -8.42
CA VAL A 270 -14.83 19.28 -7.03
C VAL A 270 -13.31 19.44 -6.96
N ASN A 271 -12.58 18.73 -7.81
CA ASN A 271 -11.12 18.83 -7.90
C ASN A 271 -10.68 20.27 -8.22
N ALA A 272 -11.38 20.97 -9.11
CA ALA A 272 -11.07 22.35 -9.49
C ALA A 272 -11.02 23.34 -8.32
N ILE A 273 -11.81 23.10 -7.28
CA ILE A 273 -11.87 23.98 -6.09
C ILE A 273 -11.12 23.44 -4.89
N THR A 274 -10.73 22.15 -4.90
CA THR A 274 -10.04 21.51 -3.77
C THR A 274 -8.56 21.28 -4.04
N HIS A 275 -8.15 21.19 -5.30
CA HIS A 275 -6.76 20.99 -5.70
C HIS A 275 -5.88 22.13 -5.16
N TYR A 276 -4.71 21.80 -4.64
CA TYR A 276 -3.77 22.71 -3.99
C TYR A 276 -4.29 23.39 -2.70
N THR A 277 -5.33 22.83 -2.07
CA THR A 277 -5.83 23.30 -0.77
C THR A 277 -5.50 22.32 0.35
N ASP A 278 -5.63 22.75 1.59
CA ASP A 278 -5.43 21.91 2.79
C ASP A 278 -6.40 20.73 2.89
N ILE A 279 -7.50 20.74 2.14
CA ILE A 279 -8.43 19.60 2.05
C ILE A 279 -7.71 18.33 1.57
N ILE A 280 -6.78 18.47 0.60
CA ILE A 280 -6.01 17.32 0.09
C ILE A 280 -5.06 16.80 1.15
N ILE A 281 -4.45 17.69 1.93
CA ILE A 281 -3.58 17.32 3.07
C ILE A 281 -4.41 16.62 4.16
N ALA A 282 -5.60 17.13 4.49
CA ALA A 282 -6.50 16.49 5.43
C ALA A 282 -6.90 15.07 5.00
N HIS A 283 -7.23 14.90 3.71
CA HIS A 283 -7.52 13.58 3.13
C HIS A 283 -6.35 12.59 3.28
N VAL A 284 -5.13 13.02 2.97
CA VAL A 284 -3.94 12.17 3.11
C VAL A 284 -3.72 11.77 4.58
N HIS A 285 -3.93 12.68 5.53
CA HIS A 285 -3.80 12.36 6.95
C HIS A 285 -4.91 11.43 7.44
N MET A 286 -6.12 11.53 6.91
CA MET A 286 -7.19 10.56 7.20
C MET A 286 -6.80 9.16 6.71
N GLY A 287 -6.22 9.05 5.52
CA GLY A 287 -5.77 7.78 4.96
C GLY A 287 -4.45 7.27 5.55
N ALA A 288 -3.44 8.14 5.63
CA ALA A 288 -2.07 7.70 5.97
C ALA A 288 -1.74 7.77 7.47
N LEU A 289 -2.52 8.46 8.29
CA LEU A 289 -2.29 8.56 9.73
C LEU A 289 -3.41 7.90 10.54
N ALA A 290 -4.67 8.13 10.16
CA ALA A 290 -5.79 7.58 10.93
C ALA A 290 -6.12 6.13 10.56
N TRP A 291 -5.92 5.72 9.28
CA TRP A 291 -6.11 4.34 8.85
C TRP A 291 -4.85 3.49 9.07
N ASN A 292 -3.68 3.95 8.67
CA ASN A 292 -2.42 3.22 8.76
C ASN A 292 -1.70 3.51 10.09
#